data_0dc5a3744f11234bb5b4f202a1166c8c
#
_entry.id   0dc5a3744f11234bb5b4f202a1166c8c
#
_cell.length_a   1.000
_cell.length_b   1.000
_cell.length_c   1.000
_cell.angle_alpha   90.00
_cell.angle_beta   90.00
_cell.angle_gamma   90.00
#
_symmetry.space_group_name_H-M   'P 1'
#
loop_
_entity.id
_entity.type
_entity.pdbx_description
1 polymer ?
#
loop_
_entity_poly.entity_id
_entity_poly.type
_entity_poly.pdbx_seq_one_letter_code
_entity_poly.pdbx_strand_id
1 'polypeptide(L)'
;TGDQGTYAAQKGDIIVPASQPRAVLTQVLFETEGNLVDSITYDITAWCLPMAYGLDAFATEVQLAYETAVVTSTQKLAATERPYAYAMQWGSMPSTQALTNMMLKGVVARYATSPFRVDGRDYPAGTILLMRADNRKHPDFDAVVKDVANASVVPFTPIRTGFVESGKDFGSYDYELVRRPKVMALAGEGVRSLNLGEIWHFFEEELRYPIDLIEASEISTVALESYNVIVLTEGYYSIGESTMEKINDWVSAGGRLVAIGSAINKLSGKDGFEIESKG
;
A
#
# COMPACT_ATOMS: atom_id res chain seq x y z
N THR A 1 3.95 -2.19 27.80
CA THR A 1 2.90 -1.72 28.72
C THR A 1 1.86 -1.00 27.89
N GLY A 2 0.82 -1.76 27.49
CA GLY A 2 -0.31 -1.17 26.77
C GLY A 2 -1.03 -0.18 27.69
N ASP A 3 -1.44 0.97 27.12
CA ASP A 3 -2.26 1.92 27.83
C ASP A 3 -3.55 1.25 28.30
N GLN A 4 -3.85 1.29 29.59
CA GLN A 4 -5.12 0.84 30.12
C GLN A 4 -6.18 1.90 29.80
N GLY A 5 -6.92 1.65 28.71
CA GLY A 5 -8.02 2.48 28.26
C GLY A 5 -9.37 1.76 28.38
N THR A 6 -10.45 2.51 28.36
CA THR A 6 -11.80 1.97 28.24
C THR A 6 -12.21 2.03 26.77
N TYR A 7 -12.50 0.86 26.18
CA TYR A 7 -13.03 0.77 24.82
C TYR A 7 -14.48 0.23 24.86
N ALA A 8 -15.38 0.89 24.18
CA ALA A 8 -16.75 0.43 24.03
C ALA A 8 -16.86 -0.34 22.71
N ALA A 9 -17.01 -1.66 22.78
CA ALA A 9 -17.13 -2.52 21.60
C ALA A 9 -18.31 -2.07 20.73
N GLN A 10 -18.09 -2.04 19.43
CA GLN A 10 -19.03 -1.57 18.42
C GLN A 10 -19.42 -2.70 17.45
N LYS A 11 -20.55 -2.53 16.79
CA LYS A 11 -20.96 -3.44 15.72
C LYS A 11 -19.98 -3.36 14.56
N GLY A 12 -19.36 -4.49 14.23
CA GLY A 12 -18.34 -4.58 13.19
C GLY A 12 -16.95 -4.88 13.73
N ASP A 13 -16.73 -4.76 15.04
CA ASP A 13 -15.49 -5.18 15.66
C ASP A 13 -15.29 -6.69 15.53
N ILE A 14 -14.06 -7.11 15.33
CA ILE A 14 -13.69 -8.52 15.23
C ILE A 14 -13.21 -8.99 16.58
N ILE A 15 -13.88 -10.00 17.15
CA ILE A 15 -13.50 -10.61 18.41
C ILE A 15 -12.72 -11.90 18.13
N VAL A 16 -11.49 -11.97 18.67
CA VAL A 16 -10.66 -13.17 18.63
C VAL A 16 -10.65 -13.80 20.03
N PRO A 17 -11.44 -14.85 20.28
CA PRO A 17 -11.49 -15.45 21.62
C PRO A 17 -10.19 -16.20 21.93
N ALA A 18 -9.63 -15.97 23.11
CA ALA A 18 -8.44 -16.69 23.57
C ALA A 18 -8.77 -18.18 23.87
N SER A 19 -10.01 -18.49 24.22
CA SER A 19 -10.48 -19.87 24.46
C SER A 19 -10.83 -20.62 23.17
N GLN A 20 -9.79 -21.00 22.41
CA GLN A 20 -9.90 -21.75 21.17
C GLN A 20 -8.80 -22.81 21.04
N PRO A 21 -8.92 -23.82 20.13
CA PRO A 21 -7.90 -24.86 19.99
C PRO A 21 -6.47 -24.37 19.74
N ARG A 22 -6.33 -23.18 19.18
CA ARG A 22 -5.02 -22.51 18.93
C ARG A 22 -4.76 -21.33 19.87
N ALA A 23 -5.22 -21.41 21.11
CA ALA A 23 -5.09 -20.35 22.11
C ALA A 23 -3.65 -19.82 22.25
N VAL A 24 -2.68 -20.72 22.35
CA VAL A 24 -1.24 -20.35 22.47
C VAL A 24 -0.76 -19.57 21.25
N LEU A 25 -1.11 -20.01 20.03
CA LEU A 25 -0.78 -19.26 18.83
C LEU A 25 -1.43 -17.89 18.80
N THR A 26 -2.70 -17.82 19.19
CA THR A 26 -3.42 -16.54 19.29
C THR A 26 -2.71 -15.60 20.27
N GLN A 27 -2.33 -16.10 21.44
CA GLN A 27 -1.60 -15.30 22.43
C GLN A 27 -0.31 -14.76 21.84
N VAL A 28 0.54 -15.60 21.25
CA VAL A 28 1.82 -15.17 20.65
C VAL A 28 1.61 -14.12 19.56
N LEU A 29 0.63 -14.28 18.67
CA LEU A 29 0.38 -13.35 17.58
C LEU A 29 -0.16 -11.98 18.02
N PHE A 30 -0.64 -11.86 19.27
CA PHE A 30 -1.21 -10.63 19.81
C PHE A 30 -0.41 -10.05 20.99
N GLU A 31 0.58 -10.77 21.53
CA GLU A 31 1.42 -10.22 22.60
C GLU A 31 2.35 -9.14 22.07
N THR A 32 2.48 -8.06 22.84
CA THR A 32 3.34 -6.91 22.48
C THR A 32 4.76 -7.05 23.00
N GLU A 33 4.97 -7.92 23.98
CA GLU A 33 6.27 -8.18 24.62
C GLU A 33 6.47 -9.69 24.75
N GLY A 34 7.58 -10.20 24.20
CA GLY A 34 7.93 -11.62 24.33
C GLY A 34 8.51 -11.91 25.72
N ASN A 35 7.95 -12.88 26.42
CA ASN A 35 8.50 -13.42 27.67
C ASN A 35 9.58 -14.49 27.35
N LEU A 36 10.71 -14.05 26.81
CA LEU A 36 11.86 -14.94 26.58
C LEU A 36 12.62 -15.13 27.89
N VAL A 37 12.54 -16.32 28.45
CA VAL A 37 13.18 -16.69 29.75
C VAL A 37 14.62 -17.14 29.55
N ASP A 38 15.00 -17.49 28.32
CA ASP A 38 16.31 -18.05 28.00
C ASP A 38 17.19 -17.03 27.29
N SER A 39 18.37 -16.77 27.84
CA SER A 39 19.37 -15.86 27.25
C SER A 39 19.98 -16.35 25.94
N ILE A 40 19.75 -17.60 25.57
CA ILE A 40 20.21 -18.19 24.29
C ILE A 40 19.17 -18.00 23.19
N THR A 41 17.93 -17.69 23.54
CA THR A 41 16.87 -17.45 22.56
C THR A 41 17.06 -16.07 21.94
N TYR A 42 17.24 -16.05 20.64
CA TYR A 42 17.41 -14.84 19.85
C TYR A 42 16.18 -14.70 18.94
N ASP A 43 15.39 -13.70 19.19
CA ASP A 43 14.25 -13.38 18.36
C ASP A 43 14.29 -11.92 17.90
N ILE A 44 14.34 -11.74 16.58
CA ILE A 44 14.36 -10.43 15.93
C ILE A 44 13.08 -10.17 15.11
N THR A 45 12.11 -11.06 15.22
CA THR A 45 10.91 -11.05 14.39
C THR A 45 9.80 -10.26 15.09
N ALA A 46 9.17 -9.32 14.40
CA ALA A 46 7.96 -8.64 14.87
C ALA A 46 6.74 -9.54 14.63
N TRP A 47 6.30 -10.29 15.62
CA TRP A 47 5.17 -11.25 15.51
C TRP A 47 3.82 -10.67 15.92
N CYS A 48 3.78 -9.55 16.62
CA CYS A 48 2.53 -8.92 17.05
C CYS A 48 1.77 -8.37 15.84
N LEU A 49 0.75 -9.08 15.38
CA LEU A 49 -0.03 -8.72 14.21
C LEU A 49 -0.67 -7.33 14.28
N PRO A 50 -1.29 -6.91 15.39
CA PRO A 50 -1.83 -5.56 15.50
C PRO A 50 -0.78 -4.49 15.21
N MET A 51 0.42 -4.62 15.76
CA MET A 51 1.51 -3.66 15.54
C MET A 51 2.06 -3.74 14.11
N ALA A 52 2.24 -4.95 13.58
CA ALA A 52 2.76 -5.16 12.23
C ALA A 52 1.83 -4.59 11.15
N TYR A 53 0.52 -4.62 11.39
CA TYR A 53 -0.49 -4.13 10.44
C TYR A 53 -1.09 -2.77 10.83
N GLY A 54 -0.61 -2.12 11.90
CA GLY A 54 -1.12 -0.83 12.35
C GLY A 54 -2.60 -0.86 12.73
N LEU A 55 -3.04 -1.94 13.38
CA LEU A 55 -4.44 -2.14 13.79
C LEU A 55 -4.64 -1.66 15.22
N ASP A 56 -5.79 -1.02 15.47
CA ASP A 56 -6.26 -0.77 16.82
C ASP A 56 -6.75 -2.09 17.43
N ALA A 57 -6.10 -2.56 18.48
CA ALA A 57 -6.45 -3.81 19.16
C ALA A 57 -6.50 -3.61 20.67
N PHE A 58 -7.48 -4.25 21.30
CA PHE A 58 -7.73 -4.19 22.73
C PHE A 58 -7.85 -5.61 23.30
N ALA A 59 -7.21 -5.87 24.42
CA ALA A 59 -7.35 -7.12 25.14
C ALA A 59 -8.30 -6.92 26.34
N THR A 60 -9.18 -7.88 26.61
CA THR A 60 -10.09 -7.85 27.74
C THR A 60 -10.26 -9.25 28.34
N GLU A 61 -10.43 -9.32 29.66
CA GLU A 61 -10.81 -10.54 30.38
C GLU A 61 -12.35 -10.69 30.49
N VAL A 62 -13.09 -9.64 30.09
CA VAL A 62 -14.55 -9.67 30.11
C VAL A 62 -15.06 -10.48 28.94
N GLN A 63 -15.92 -11.45 29.24
CA GLN A 63 -16.59 -12.23 28.20
C GLN A 63 -17.59 -11.34 27.45
N LEU A 64 -17.30 -11.07 26.18
CA LEU A 64 -18.19 -10.31 25.30
C LEU A 64 -19.15 -11.27 24.56
N ALA A 65 -20.37 -10.83 24.35
CA ALA A 65 -21.28 -11.52 23.45
C ALA A 65 -20.90 -11.24 22.00
N TYR A 66 -20.75 -12.28 21.19
CA TYR A 66 -20.43 -12.15 19.77
C TYR A 66 -21.19 -13.17 18.93
N GLU A 67 -21.36 -12.85 17.66
CA GLU A 67 -21.88 -13.77 16.66
C GLU A 67 -20.70 -14.35 15.87
N THR A 68 -20.76 -15.66 15.59
CA THR A 68 -19.76 -16.26 14.71
C THR A 68 -19.99 -15.74 13.30
N ALA A 69 -19.13 -14.82 12.87
CA ALA A 69 -19.14 -14.31 11.52
C ALA A 69 -18.01 -14.94 10.70
N VAL A 70 -18.36 -15.50 9.57
CA VAL A 70 -17.38 -15.71 8.50
C VAL A 70 -17.25 -14.37 7.78
N VAL A 71 -16.10 -13.69 7.95
CA VAL A 71 -15.83 -12.45 7.21
C VAL A 71 -15.62 -12.82 5.75
N THR A 72 -16.68 -13.03 5.03
CA THR A 72 -16.67 -13.15 3.57
C THR A 72 -17.04 -11.78 2.99
N SER A 73 -16.04 -10.94 2.81
CA SER A 73 -16.22 -9.71 2.05
C SER A 73 -16.23 -10.03 0.56
N THR A 74 -17.34 -10.52 0.06
CA THR A 74 -17.56 -10.57 -1.39
C THR A 74 -18.86 -9.87 -1.72
N GLN A 75 -18.85 -8.55 -1.63
CA GLN A 75 -19.90 -7.77 -2.26
C GLN A 75 -19.68 -7.84 -3.77
N LYS A 76 -20.34 -8.78 -4.43
CA LYS A 76 -20.28 -8.91 -5.88
C LYS A 76 -20.96 -7.71 -6.54
N LEU A 77 -20.24 -7.05 -7.43
CA LEU A 77 -20.83 -6.00 -8.26
C LEU A 77 -21.83 -6.63 -9.24
N ALA A 78 -23.04 -6.07 -9.32
CA ALA A 78 -24.04 -6.56 -10.25
C ALA A 78 -23.60 -6.38 -11.71
N ALA A 79 -23.87 -7.38 -12.54
CA ALA A 79 -23.43 -7.39 -13.94
C ALA A 79 -24.03 -6.26 -14.81
N THR A 80 -25.18 -5.74 -14.44
CA THR A 80 -25.96 -4.75 -15.19
C THR A 80 -25.71 -3.29 -14.79
N GLU A 81 -25.02 -3.06 -13.68
CA GLU A 81 -24.77 -1.68 -13.24
C GLU A 81 -23.72 -0.98 -14.11
N ARG A 82 -24.06 0.22 -14.54
CA ARG A 82 -23.19 1.19 -15.23
C ARG A 82 -23.15 2.49 -14.44
N PRO A 83 -22.49 2.52 -13.26
CA PRO A 83 -22.47 3.70 -12.40
C PRO A 83 -21.64 4.82 -13.03
N TYR A 84 -21.75 6.01 -12.48
CA TYR A 84 -20.95 7.17 -12.85
C TYR A 84 -19.46 6.91 -12.53
N ALA A 85 -19.18 6.32 -11.38
CA ALA A 85 -17.87 5.91 -10.92
C ALA A 85 -17.94 4.68 -10.02
N TYR A 86 -16.80 4.05 -9.78
CA TYR A 86 -16.63 3.07 -8.69
C TYR A 86 -15.65 3.64 -7.68
N ALA A 87 -15.98 3.55 -6.38
CA ALA A 87 -15.11 3.91 -5.28
C ALA A 87 -14.53 2.67 -4.61
N MET A 88 -13.27 2.74 -4.24
CA MET A 88 -12.57 1.72 -3.47
C MET A 88 -11.77 2.40 -2.35
N GLN A 89 -11.90 1.90 -1.12
CA GLN A 89 -11.11 2.40 0.00
C GLN A 89 -9.65 1.99 -0.17
N TRP A 90 -8.74 2.93 0.06
CA TRP A 90 -7.30 2.73 0.03
C TRP A 90 -6.74 2.45 1.43
N GLY A 91 -5.57 1.79 1.50
CA GLY A 91 -4.81 1.64 2.74
C GLY A 91 -4.53 0.19 3.14
N SER A 92 -4.79 -0.78 2.25
CA SER A 92 -4.49 -2.18 2.50
C SER A 92 -3.74 -2.83 1.34
N MET A 93 -3.02 -3.92 1.58
CA MET A 93 -2.37 -4.69 0.52
C MET A 93 -3.38 -5.14 -0.55
N PRO A 94 -4.56 -5.70 -0.20
CA PRO A 94 -5.56 -6.03 -1.21
C PRO A 94 -6.02 -4.84 -2.05
N SER A 95 -6.10 -3.62 -1.48
CA SER A 95 -6.46 -2.43 -2.27
C SER A 95 -5.35 -2.03 -3.23
N THR A 96 -4.08 -2.21 -2.84
CA THR A 96 -2.93 -2.00 -3.72
C THR A 96 -2.93 -3.00 -4.86
N GLN A 97 -3.14 -4.29 -4.58
CA GLN A 97 -3.25 -5.34 -5.59
C GLN A 97 -4.40 -5.08 -6.57
N ALA A 98 -5.56 -4.67 -6.07
CA ALA A 98 -6.70 -4.33 -6.92
C ALA A 98 -6.40 -3.14 -7.83
N LEU A 99 -5.81 -2.06 -7.30
CA LEU A 99 -5.43 -0.88 -8.07
C LEU A 99 -4.37 -1.20 -9.14
N THR A 100 -3.31 -1.94 -8.79
CA THR A 100 -2.26 -2.34 -9.73
C THR A 100 -2.83 -3.19 -10.86
N ASN A 101 -3.69 -4.16 -10.54
CA ASN A 101 -4.35 -5.01 -11.54
C ASN A 101 -5.21 -4.18 -12.50
N MET A 102 -5.97 -3.20 -12.00
CA MET A 102 -6.74 -2.28 -12.84
C MET A 102 -5.86 -1.44 -13.75
N MET A 103 -4.79 -0.86 -13.22
CA MET A 103 -3.85 -0.05 -14.00
C MET A 103 -3.14 -0.88 -15.09
N LEU A 104 -2.78 -2.13 -14.80
CA LEU A 104 -2.20 -3.04 -15.79
C LEU A 104 -3.17 -3.36 -16.91
N LYS A 105 -4.46 -3.42 -16.61
CA LYS A 105 -5.55 -3.60 -17.60
C LYS A 105 -5.96 -2.30 -18.29
N GLY A 106 -5.25 -1.18 -18.05
CA GLY A 106 -5.48 0.10 -18.72
C GLY A 106 -6.57 0.97 -18.12
N VAL A 107 -7.09 0.62 -16.94
CA VAL A 107 -8.07 1.44 -16.24
C VAL A 107 -7.39 2.66 -15.62
N VAL A 108 -7.95 3.83 -15.89
CA VAL A 108 -7.51 5.11 -15.30
C VAL A 108 -8.19 5.29 -13.96
N ALA A 109 -7.40 5.57 -12.93
CA ALA A 109 -7.86 5.80 -11.58
C ALA A 109 -7.52 7.22 -11.10
N ARG A 110 -8.34 7.75 -10.20
CA ARG A 110 -8.05 8.97 -9.43
C ARG A 110 -8.05 8.63 -7.94
N TYR A 111 -7.49 9.51 -7.15
CA TYR A 111 -7.64 9.48 -5.69
C TYR A 111 -8.15 10.82 -5.19
N ALA A 112 -8.97 10.77 -4.14
CA ALA A 112 -9.46 11.96 -3.48
C ALA A 112 -8.39 12.55 -2.55
N THR A 113 -8.05 13.83 -2.68
CA THR A 113 -7.11 14.51 -1.78
C THR A 113 -7.78 14.99 -0.48
N SER A 114 -9.10 15.09 -0.49
CA SER A 114 -9.93 15.55 0.63
C SER A 114 -11.12 14.60 0.83
N PRO A 115 -11.67 14.49 2.04
CA PRO A 115 -12.88 13.68 2.27
C PRO A 115 -14.08 14.28 1.54
N PHE A 116 -15.01 13.42 1.14
CA PHE A 116 -16.23 13.82 0.43
C PHE A 116 -17.41 12.92 0.81
N ARG A 117 -18.63 13.39 0.52
CA ARG A 117 -19.88 12.64 0.71
C ARG A 117 -20.68 12.59 -0.58
N VAL A 118 -21.07 11.41 -1.01
CA VAL A 118 -21.90 11.19 -2.21
C VAL A 118 -22.77 9.95 -2.04
N ASP A 119 -23.96 9.93 -2.64
CA ASP A 119 -24.95 8.85 -2.51
C ASP A 119 -25.22 8.47 -1.03
N GLY A 120 -25.25 9.47 -0.12
CA GLY A 120 -25.47 9.29 1.31
C GLY A 120 -24.32 8.62 2.08
N ARG A 121 -23.14 8.45 1.49
CA ARG A 121 -21.97 7.82 2.10
C ARG A 121 -20.80 8.77 2.22
N ASP A 122 -20.06 8.65 3.32
CA ASP A 122 -18.82 9.38 3.57
C ASP A 122 -17.63 8.58 3.06
N TYR A 123 -16.70 9.28 2.40
CA TYR A 123 -15.46 8.73 1.85
C TYR A 123 -14.27 9.54 2.36
N PRO A 124 -13.25 8.91 2.94
CA PRO A 124 -12.06 9.60 3.41
C PRO A 124 -11.16 10.06 2.25
N ALA A 125 -10.25 10.98 2.54
CA ALA A 125 -9.12 11.25 1.66
C ALA A 125 -8.35 9.95 1.35
N GLY A 126 -7.77 9.85 0.15
CA GLY A 126 -7.14 8.63 -0.33
C GLY A 126 -8.10 7.64 -1.01
N THR A 127 -9.42 7.83 -0.95
CA THR A 127 -10.37 6.97 -1.68
C THR A 127 -10.05 6.94 -3.16
N ILE A 128 -9.92 5.75 -3.72
CA ILE A 128 -9.68 5.53 -5.15
C ILE A 128 -11.00 5.59 -5.90
N LEU A 129 -11.01 6.33 -7.00
CA LEU A 129 -12.16 6.52 -7.87
C LEU A 129 -11.84 6.07 -9.29
N LEU A 130 -12.68 5.22 -9.84
CA LEU A 130 -12.62 4.77 -11.22
C LEU A 130 -13.78 5.44 -11.96
N MET A 131 -13.52 6.60 -12.54
CA MET A 131 -14.56 7.40 -13.20
C MET A 131 -14.77 6.93 -14.63
N ARG A 132 -16.03 6.78 -15.02
CA ARG A 132 -16.40 6.43 -16.39
C ARG A 132 -15.93 7.47 -17.39
N ALA A 133 -15.94 8.74 -17.01
CA ALA A 133 -15.50 9.84 -17.87
C ALA A 133 -14.03 9.71 -18.28
N ASP A 134 -13.16 9.27 -17.37
CA ASP A 134 -11.74 9.06 -17.66
C ASP A 134 -11.51 7.77 -18.49
N ASN A 135 -12.40 6.80 -18.36
CA ASN A 135 -12.33 5.47 -18.97
C ASN A 135 -13.24 5.28 -20.19
N ARG A 136 -13.79 6.37 -20.80
CA ARG A 136 -14.72 6.27 -21.93
C ARG A 136 -14.12 5.63 -23.19
N LYS A 137 -12.81 5.62 -23.33
CA LYS A 137 -12.10 4.96 -24.43
C LYS A 137 -11.72 3.50 -24.13
N HIS A 138 -11.94 3.04 -22.90
CA HIS A 138 -11.67 1.67 -22.49
C HIS A 138 -12.89 0.80 -22.81
N PRO A 139 -12.82 -0.12 -23.81
CA PRO A 139 -13.99 -0.84 -24.29
C PRO A 139 -14.64 -1.71 -23.21
N ASP A 140 -13.81 -2.34 -22.38
CA ASP A 140 -14.24 -3.32 -21.37
C ASP A 140 -14.19 -2.79 -19.95
N PHE A 141 -14.29 -1.48 -19.76
CA PHE A 141 -14.13 -0.82 -18.45
C PHE A 141 -14.95 -1.48 -17.33
N ASP A 142 -16.27 -1.64 -17.54
CA ASP A 142 -17.15 -2.22 -16.53
C ASP A 142 -16.83 -3.70 -16.25
N ALA A 143 -16.49 -4.47 -17.28
CA ALA A 143 -16.14 -5.88 -17.14
C ALA A 143 -14.84 -6.01 -16.31
N VAL A 144 -13.82 -5.25 -16.65
CA VAL A 144 -12.54 -5.26 -15.93
C VAL A 144 -12.71 -4.86 -14.46
N VAL A 145 -13.47 -3.78 -14.19
CA VAL A 145 -13.72 -3.37 -12.80
C VAL A 145 -14.44 -4.45 -12.02
N LYS A 146 -15.47 -5.07 -12.60
CA LYS A 146 -16.23 -6.16 -11.95
C LYS A 146 -15.38 -7.39 -11.71
N ASP A 147 -14.58 -7.80 -12.68
CA ASP A 147 -13.70 -8.98 -12.55
C ASP A 147 -12.69 -8.77 -11.42
N VAL A 148 -12.03 -7.60 -11.36
CA VAL A 148 -11.07 -7.29 -10.31
C VAL A 148 -11.76 -7.16 -8.95
N ALA A 149 -12.90 -6.48 -8.89
CA ALA A 149 -13.68 -6.33 -7.65
C ALA A 149 -14.14 -7.67 -7.10
N ASN A 150 -14.64 -8.56 -7.97
CA ASN A 150 -15.15 -9.87 -7.57
C ASN A 150 -14.04 -10.85 -7.18
N ALA A 151 -12.82 -10.62 -7.65
CA ALA A 151 -11.62 -11.38 -7.26
C ALA A 151 -10.94 -10.82 -6.01
N SER A 152 -11.26 -9.59 -5.60
CA SER A 152 -10.68 -8.91 -4.45
C SER A 152 -11.54 -9.07 -3.19
N VAL A 153 -10.90 -8.99 -2.03
CA VAL A 153 -11.59 -8.86 -0.73
C VAL A 153 -11.96 -7.41 -0.40
N VAL A 154 -11.49 -6.45 -1.20
CA VAL A 154 -11.80 -5.03 -1.02
C VAL A 154 -13.15 -4.69 -1.63
N PRO A 155 -14.05 -4.04 -0.90
CA PRO A 155 -15.34 -3.64 -1.44
C PRO A 155 -15.20 -2.50 -2.44
N PHE A 156 -15.89 -2.62 -3.56
CA PHE A 156 -16.07 -1.57 -4.54
C PHE A 156 -17.51 -1.04 -4.45
N THR A 157 -17.65 0.25 -4.26
CA THR A 157 -18.97 0.89 -4.17
C THR A 157 -19.29 1.60 -5.47
N PRO A 158 -20.39 1.23 -6.17
CA PRO A 158 -20.84 1.99 -7.33
C PRO A 158 -21.41 3.34 -6.88
N ILE A 159 -20.97 4.41 -7.55
CA ILE A 159 -21.45 5.79 -7.36
C ILE A 159 -22.29 6.17 -8.58
N ARG A 160 -23.50 6.66 -8.34
CA ARG A 160 -24.50 6.90 -9.39
C ARG A 160 -24.48 8.32 -9.96
N THR A 161 -23.93 9.26 -9.20
CA THR A 161 -23.90 10.69 -9.57
C THR A 161 -22.51 11.29 -9.43
N GLY A 162 -22.26 12.36 -10.19
CA GLY A 162 -21.07 13.20 -10.02
C GLY A 162 -21.28 14.39 -9.09
N PHE A 163 -22.51 14.60 -8.60
CA PHE A 163 -22.83 15.67 -7.63
C PHE A 163 -22.50 15.20 -6.22
N VAL A 164 -21.62 15.95 -5.56
CA VAL A 164 -21.09 15.64 -4.24
C VAL A 164 -21.89 16.42 -3.19
N GLU A 165 -22.44 15.75 -2.20
CA GLU A 165 -23.24 16.35 -1.14
C GLU A 165 -22.40 17.20 -0.18
N SER A 166 -21.13 16.81 0.03
CA SER A 166 -20.14 17.53 0.81
C SER A 166 -18.75 17.28 0.23
N GLY A 167 -17.92 18.30 0.15
CA GLY A 167 -16.64 18.31 -0.57
C GLY A 167 -16.76 19.00 -1.92
N LYS A 168 -15.90 18.65 -2.86
CA LYS A 168 -15.91 19.18 -4.24
C LYS A 168 -16.47 18.14 -5.21
N ASP A 169 -17.09 18.61 -6.29
CA ASP A 169 -17.58 17.73 -7.34
C ASP A 169 -16.46 17.00 -8.07
N PHE A 170 -16.77 15.80 -8.58
CA PHE A 170 -15.84 15.02 -9.39
C PHE A 170 -15.45 15.80 -10.65
N GLY A 171 -14.18 15.98 -10.86
CA GLY A 171 -13.65 16.86 -11.91
C GLY A 171 -12.95 18.10 -11.37
N SER A 172 -13.07 18.39 -10.07
CA SER A 172 -12.25 19.39 -9.39
C SER A 172 -10.80 18.88 -9.20
N TYR A 173 -9.92 19.77 -8.80
CA TYR A 173 -8.52 19.46 -8.47
C TYR A 173 -8.36 18.58 -7.21
N ASP A 174 -9.42 18.37 -6.45
CA ASP A 174 -9.45 17.49 -5.29
C ASP A 174 -9.42 16.00 -5.67
N TYR A 175 -9.47 15.70 -6.96
CA TYR A 175 -9.42 14.32 -7.49
C TYR A 175 -8.28 14.19 -8.49
N GLU A 176 -7.11 13.78 -8.00
CA GLU A 176 -5.89 13.67 -8.79
C GLU A 176 -5.77 12.31 -9.49
N LEU A 177 -5.14 12.31 -10.66
CA LEU A 177 -4.86 11.09 -11.39
C LEU A 177 -3.79 10.25 -10.70
N VAL A 178 -4.08 8.97 -10.53
CA VAL A 178 -3.06 8.00 -10.14
C VAL A 178 -2.14 7.76 -11.34
N ARG A 179 -0.88 8.14 -11.20
CA ARG A 179 0.13 7.88 -12.22
C ARG A 179 0.57 6.42 -12.14
N ARG A 180 0.54 5.71 -13.27
CA ARG A 180 1.04 4.34 -13.33
C ARG A 180 2.53 4.32 -12.99
N PRO A 181 2.96 3.59 -11.94
CA PRO A 181 4.37 3.48 -11.60
C PRO A 181 5.17 2.81 -12.74
N LYS A 182 6.33 3.37 -13.04
CA LYS A 182 7.39 2.74 -13.82
C LYS A 182 8.59 2.64 -12.88
N VAL A 183 8.79 1.46 -12.35
CA VAL A 183 9.70 1.21 -11.24
C VAL A 183 10.97 0.56 -11.75
N MET A 184 12.11 1.08 -11.33
CA MET A 184 13.37 0.34 -11.40
C MET A 184 13.97 0.16 -10.01
N ALA A 185 14.66 -0.94 -9.79
CA ALA A 185 15.47 -1.21 -8.61
C ALA A 185 16.90 -1.57 -8.99
N LEU A 186 17.86 -1.15 -8.16
CA LEU A 186 19.26 -1.50 -8.38
C LEU A 186 19.53 -2.95 -8.01
N ALA A 187 20.25 -3.63 -8.87
CA ALA A 187 20.62 -5.03 -8.80
C ALA A 187 22.13 -5.21 -9.04
N GLY A 188 22.61 -6.45 -8.99
CA GLY A 188 23.94 -6.85 -9.41
C GLY A 188 25.00 -6.71 -8.35
N GLU A 189 26.24 -6.50 -8.80
CA GLU A 189 27.41 -6.50 -7.92
C GLU A 189 27.32 -5.38 -6.86
N GLY A 190 27.60 -5.75 -5.61
CA GLY A 190 27.54 -4.83 -4.47
C GLY A 190 26.15 -4.66 -3.87
N VAL A 191 25.07 -5.11 -4.53
CA VAL A 191 23.72 -5.11 -3.97
C VAL A 191 23.51 -6.32 -3.07
N ARG A 192 22.86 -6.14 -1.92
CA ARG A 192 22.49 -7.26 -1.04
C ARG A 192 21.35 -8.06 -1.66
N SER A 193 21.64 -9.30 -2.06
CA SER A 193 20.70 -10.16 -2.77
C SER A 193 19.42 -10.48 -1.99
N LEU A 194 19.51 -10.61 -0.66
CA LEU A 194 18.34 -10.87 0.17
C LEU A 194 17.36 -9.68 0.13
N ASN A 195 17.86 -8.47 0.31
CA ASN A 195 17.01 -7.27 0.28
C ASN A 195 16.42 -7.01 -1.12
N LEU A 196 17.22 -7.22 -2.16
CA LEU A 196 16.70 -7.16 -3.53
C LEU A 196 15.63 -8.23 -3.77
N GLY A 197 15.85 -9.46 -3.23
CA GLY A 197 14.88 -10.54 -3.31
C GLY A 197 13.55 -10.22 -2.66
N GLU A 198 13.55 -9.55 -1.51
CA GLU A 198 12.32 -9.08 -0.84
C GLU A 198 11.56 -8.07 -1.71
N ILE A 199 12.26 -7.09 -2.31
CA ILE A 199 11.66 -6.08 -3.19
C ILE A 199 11.09 -6.75 -4.44
N TRP A 200 11.87 -7.62 -5.07
CA TRP A 200 11.47 -8.35 -6.25
C TRP A 200 10.25 -9.23 -5.97
N HIS A 201 10.26 -10.01 -4.87
CA HIS A 201 9.14 -10.84 -4.43
C HIS A 201 7.87 -9.98 -4.21
N PHE A 202 8.01 -8.83 -3.54
CA PHE A 202 6.89 -7.92 -3.31
C PHE A 202 6.24 -7.46 -4.63
N PHE A 203 7.05 -7.08 -5.63
CA PHE A 203 6.50 -6.63 -6.91
C PHE A 203 5.96 -7.78 -7.74
N GLU A 204 6.71 -8.88 -7.89
CA GLU A 204 6.35 -10.00 -8.78
C GLU A 204 5.24 -10.88 -8.19
N GLU A 205 5.36 -11.27 -6.91
CA GLU A 205 4.45 -12.25 -6.31
C GLU A 205 3.27 -11.56 -5.60
N GLU A 206 3.53 -10.52 -4.80
CA GLU A 206 2.48 -9.86 -4.04
C GLU A 206 1.65 -8.91 -4.89
N LEU A 207 2.30 -8.00 -5.63
CA LEU A 207 1.60 -7.03 -6.46
C LEU A 207 1.31 -7.52 -7.87
N ARG A 208 2.06 -8.49 -8.38
CA ARG A 208 2.06 -8.93 -9.79
C ARG A 208 2.26 -7.75 -10.73
N TYR A 209 3.20 -6.90 -10.36
CA TYR A 209 3.48 -5.64 -11.04
C TYR A 209 4.92 -5.63 -11.55
N PRO A 210 5.16 -5.31 -12.84
CA PRO A 210 6.50 -5.35 -13.40
C PRO A 210 7.43 -4.32 -12.77
N ILE A 211 8.66 -4.75 -12.51
CA ILE A 211 9.78 -3.94 -12.04
C ILE A 211 11.01 -4.23 -12.90
N ASP A 212 11.74 -3.19 -13.29
CA ASP A 212 12.99 -3.36 -14.01
C ASP A 212 14.16 -3.41 -13.03
N LEU A 213 14.98 -4.46 -13.16
CA LEU A 213 16.21 -4.62 -12.38
C LEU A 213 17.38 -4.09 -13.21
N ILE A 214 18.07 -3.08 -12.68
CA ILE A 214 19.19 -2.39 -13.34
C ILE A 214 20.47 -2.65 -12.57
N GLU A 215 21.50 -3.10 -13.27
CA GLU A 215 22.83 -3.23 -12.68
C GLU A 215 23.30 -1.91 -12.07
N ALA A 216 23.73 -1.94 -10.81
CA ALA A 216 24.14 -0.74 -10.10
C ALA A 216 25.31 0.00 -10.81
N SER A 217 26.17 -0.75 -11.50
CA SER A 217 27.26 -0.19 -12.31
C SER A 217 26.78 0.58 -13.54
N GLU A 218 25.59 0.29 -14.04
CA GLU A 218 25.04 0.86 -15.26
C GLU A 218 24.08 2.04 -15.03
N ILE A 219 23.78 2.38 -13.77
CA ILE A 219 22.83 3.46 -13.45
C ILE A 219 23.16 4.80 -14.12
N SER A 220 24.43 5.08 -14.36
CA SER A 220 24.88 6.30 -15.02
C SER A 220 24.42 6.41 -16.48
N THR A 221 24.16 5.28 -17.13
CA THR A 221 23.76 5.19 -18.55
C THR A 221 22.25 5.12 -18.74
N VAL A 222 21.49 4.91 -17.65
CA VAL A 222 20.04 4.77 -17.70
C VAL A 222 19.37 6.11 -18.01
N ALA A 223 18.39 6.08 -18.89
CA ALA A 223 17.47 7.19 -19.16
C ALA A 223 16.44 7.28 -18.02
N LEU A 224 16.77 8.04 -16.94
CA LEU A 224 15.95 8.11 -15.71
C LEU A 224 14.54 8.65 -15.98
N GLU A 225 14.36 9.47 -17.01
CA GLU A 225 13.07 10.00 -17.47
C GLU A 225 12.10 8.89 -17.94
N SER A 226 12.58 7.69 -18.23
CA SER A 226 11.76 6.53 -18.55
C SER A 226 11.06 5.94 -17.33
N TYR A 227 11.51 6.32 -16.14
CA TYR A 227 10.99 5.84 -14.85
C TYR A 227 10.39 6.99 -14.04
N ASN A 228 9.51 6.66 -13.12
CA ASN A 228 8.98 7.61 -12.14
C ASN A 228 9.17 7.17 -10.70
N VAL A 229 9.72 5.95 -10.50
CA VAL A 229 10.15 5.44 -9.20
C VAL A 229 11.50 4.75 -9.35
N ILE A 230 12.46 5.12 -8.51
CA ILE A 230 13.76 4.46 -8.37
C ILE A 230 13.86 3.90 -6.96
N VAL A 231 14.19 2.61 -6.86
CA VAL A 231 14.46 1.95 -5.58
C VAL A 231 15.95 1.70 -5.45
N LEU A 232 16.59 2.39 -4.50
CA LEU A 232 17.94 2.10 -4.07
C LEU A 232 17.91 0.99 -3.03
N THR A 233 18.34 -0.18 -3.42
CA THR A 233 18.42 -1.37 -2.55
C THR A 233 19.62 -1.27 -1.62
N GLU A 234 19.58 -1.95 -0.50
CA GLU A 234 20.70 -2.05 0.41
C GLU A 234 21.92 -2.68 -0.28
N GLY A 235 23.12 -2.15 0.00
CA GLY A 235 24.34 -2.71 -0.56
C GLY A 235 25.57 -1.78 -0.45
N TYR A 236 26.70 -2.30 -0.93
CA TYR A 236 28.02 -1.63 -0.90
C TYR A 236 28.40 -0.98 -2.23
N TYR A 237 27.50 -0.99 -3.22
CA TYR A 237 27.72 -0.31 -4.51
C TYR A 237 27.89 1.20 -4.33
N SER A 238 28.56 1.82 -5.27
CA SER A 238 28.78 3.27 -5.28
C SER A 238 27.97 3.93 -6.39
N ILE A 239 27.46 5.12 -6.11
CA ILE A 239 26.84 6.00 -7.11
C ILE A 239 27.77 7.18 -7.28
N GLY A 240 28.30 7.36 -8.49
CA GLY A 240 29.19 8.48 -8.81
C GLY A 240 28.49 9.83 -8.65
N GLU A 241 29.28 10.88 -8.42
CA GLU A 241 28.77 12.22 -8.13
C GLU A 241 27.87 12.77 -9.24
N SER A 242 28.32 12.67 -10.50
CA SER A 242 27.51 13.09 -11.66
C SER A 242 26.20 12.30 -11.81
N THR A 243 26.17 11.04 -11.38
CA THR A 243 24.95 10.23 -11.37
C THR A 243 24.02 10.65 -10.24
N MET A 244 24.59 11.03 -9.09
CA MET A 244 23.81 11.54 -7.96
C MET A 244 23.16 12.88 -8.32
N GLU A 245 23.87 13.78 -9.01
CA GLU A 245 23.31 15.01 -9.56
C GLU A 245 22.14 14.74 -10.52
N LYS A 246 22.32 13.79 -11.44
CA LYS A 246 21.23 13.34 -12.33
C LYS A 246 19.99 12.84 -11.56
N ILE A 247 20.21 12.06 -10.49
CA ILE A 247 19.12 11.56 -9.64
C ILE A 247 18.44 12.73 -8.93
N ASN A 248 19.19 13.68 -8.42
CA ASN A 248 18.67 14.88 -7.76
C ASN A 248 17.80 15.72 -8.71
N ASP A 249 18.29 15.97 -9.92
CA ASP A 249 17.53 16.69 -10.96
C ASP A 249 16.24 15.95 -11.32
N TRP A 250 16.31 14.61 -11.44
CA TRP A 250 15.16 13.77 -11.71
C TRP A 250 14.15 13.78 -10.55
N VAL A 251 14.58 13.78 -9.29
CA VAL A 251 13.70 13.94 -8.12
C VAL A 251 13.04 15.32 -8.15
N SER A 252 13.82 16.37 -8.42
CA SER A 252 13.33 17.76 -8.53
C SER A 252 12.28 17.92 -9.64
N ALA A 253 12.38 17.12 -10.71
CA ALA A 253 11.40 17.05 -11.79
C ALA A 253 10.16 16.20 -11.44
N GLY A 254 10.06 15.65 -10.21
CA GLY A 254 8.90 14.90 -9.70
C GLY A 254 9.06 13.39 -9.68
N GLY A 255 10.27 12.88 -9.88
CA GLY A 255 10.63 11.49 -9.64
C GLY A 255 10.55 11.10 -8.16
N ARG A 256 10.30 9.84 -7.86
CA ARG A 256 10.22 9.31 -6.49
C ARG A 256 11.39 8.37 -6.23
N LEU A 257 12.23 8.76 -5.28
CA LEU A 257 13.36 7.95 -4.83
C LEU A 257 13.01 7.25 -3.52
N VAL A 258 13.16 5.93 -3.50
CA VAL A 258 12.98 5.08 -2.31
C VAL A 258 14.34 4.47 -1.97
N ALA A 259 14.91 4.83 -0.84
CA ALA A 259 16.15 4.25 -0.34
C ALA A 259 15.85 3.30 0.83
N ILE A 260 16.30 2.04 0.73
CA ILE A 260 16.00 1.00 1.72
C ILE A 260 17.27 0.62 2.47
N GLY A 261 17.16 0.50 3.80
CA GLY A 261 18.26 0.10 4.66
C GLY A 261 19.45 1.06 4.55
N SER A 262 20.66 0.52 4.46
CA SER A 262 21.89 1.32 4.36
C SER A 262 22.01 2.17 3.08
N ALA A 263 21.12 1.96 2.09
CA ALA A 263 21.12 2.79 0.89
C ALA A 263 20.86 4.27 1.18
N ILE A 264 20.14 4.59 2.28
CA ILE A 264 19.90 5.97 2.70
C ILE A 264 21.19 6.73 2.99
N ASN A 265 22.25 6.04 3.44
CA ASN A 265 23.54 6.66 3.71
C ASN A 265 24.24 7.21 2.44
N LYS A 266 23.84 6.73 1.27
CA LYS A 266 24.34 7.22 -0.01
C LYS A 266 23.82 8.62 -0.36
N LEU A 267 22.72 9.02 0.28
CA LEU A 267 22.06 10.32 0.12
C LEU A 267 22.51 11.32 1.20
N SER A 268 23.08 10.82 2.31
CA SER A 268 23.52 11.66 3.43
C SER A 268 24.65 12.60 3.00
N GLY A 269 24.48 13.89 3.29
CA GLY A 269 25.45 14.94 2.95
C GLY A 269 25.61 15.22 1.45
N LYS A 270 24.65 14.74 0.63
CA LYS A 270 24.60 15.07 -0.81
C LYS A 270 23.68 16.25 -1.06
N ASP A 271 24.08 17.14 -1.97
CA ASP A 271 23.29 18.30 -2.34
C ASP A 271 21.90 17.88 -2.82
N GLY A 272 20.86 18.59 -2.35
CA GLY A 272 19.47 18.34 -2.66
C GLY A 272 18.78 17.27 -1.79
N PHE A 273 19.53 16.57 -0.92
CA PHE A 273 18.97 15.63 0.04
C PHE A 273 19.26 16.11 1.47
N GLU A 274 18.23 16.61 2.15
CA GLU A 274 18.32 17.08 3.55
C GLU A 274 18.35 15.88 4.52
N ILE A 275 19.33 14.98 4.33
CA ILE A 275 19.48 13.76 5.12
C ILE A 275 20.84 13.81 5.84
N GLU A 276 20.82 13.79 7.16
CA GLU A 276 22.01 13.74 8.00
C GLU A 276 22.06 12.42 8.77
N SER A 277 23.28 11.87 8.90
CA SER A 277 23.52 10.73 9.77
C SER A 277 23.43 11.18 11.22
N LYS A 278 22.58 10.55 12.02
CA LYS A 278 22.66 10.68 13.48
C LYS A 278 23.87 9.89 13.96
N GLY A 279 24.86 10.60 14.53
CA GLY A 279 26.02 10.00 15.16
C GLY A 279 25.66 9.12 16.38
#